data_fecf74fccf50b3793e6ad051e9bf9f70
#
_entry.id   fecf74fccf50b3793e6ad051e9bf9f70
#
_cell.length_a   1.000
_cell.length_b   1.000
_cell.length_c   1.000
_cell.angle_alpha   90.00
_cell.angle_beta   90.00
_cell.angle_gamma   90.00
#
_symmetry.space_group_name_H-M   'P 1'
#
loop_
_entity.id
_entity.type
_entity.pdbx_description
1 polymer ?
#
loop_
_entity_poly.entity_id
_entity_poly.type
_entity_poly.pdbx_seq_one_letter_code
_entity_poly.pdbx_strand_id
1 'polypeptide(L)'
;MRQGISVASLAHLLPLLAALAGPACEKAASPAPSAAPPAVRSKSGIAMVRLPAGWFDMGSARGRADEAPVHRVWVDSFLMDVHEVTQEDYGRLVLGNPSHFKGPQRPMEQISWAKAAMYCNERSRAEGLRPCYDEDTAACNLEADGYRLPTEAEWEYACRAGADADYSFGGGASRLKDYAWFSENAAKTTHPAGKKRPNPWGLYDMHGNVAEWCNDIYAAGYYKSSPEKNPTGPADGRKYVLRGGAWDSGAKACRSSYRVGEDPGFQDACFALDAIGFRCVRRASVEKTVYEAPKKDAPAGTGFVYDEIYLHHKTGSWHPEKPERLTAIVARLKESGLYGQLAPITPAPAPLEWITAIHSPEYVERVRKTCQGGGGLMDTGDTPVSEESYDAALRAAGGVMAAVDAVMAGKVRNAFCAVRPPGHHALRAKAMGFCIFNNVAIGARYAQKKHNLPKILIVDWDVHHGNGTQDAFYDDGTILQFDIHRHPFYPGSGTADEKGRGKGLGFKINVPVPAGSGDAVYRKALEEQLKGPALAFKPDFVFISAGFDAAAGDPLGAMKVTPEGYAAMTRIVRQIADSSCQGRIVAVLEGGYDLDGLARSVEAHLKALMEP
;
A
#
# COMPACT_ATOMS: atom_id res chain seq x y z
N MET A 1 -8.72 89.74 14.05
CA MET A 1 -8.23 90.11 12.70
C MET A 1 -7.88 88.81 12.01
N ARG A 2 -8.75 88.36 11.11
CA ARG A 2 -8.55 88.33 9.65
C ARG A 2 -7.17 87.81 9.27
N GLN A 3 -6.99 86.71 8.53
CA GLN A 3 -7.41 86.21 7.21
C GLN A 3 -6.85 84.81 7.15
N GLY A 4 -7.40 83.71 6.67
CA GLY A 4 -8.03 83.40 5.38
C GLY A 4 -6.99 83.20 4.26
N ILE A 5 -6.80 81.97 3.76
CA ILE A 5 -6.45 81.54 2.39
C ILE A 5 -6.18 80.06 2.45
N SER A 6 -7.04 79.27 1.90
CA SER A 6 -7.07 78.67 0.55
C SER A 6 -6.30 77.32 0.37
N VAL A 7 -7.07 76.36 -0.04
CA VAL A 7 -6.84 75.01 -0.51
C VAL A 7 -5.77 74.89 -1.60
N ALA A 8 -4.88 73.89 -1.48
CA ALA A 8 -4.24 73.26 -2.64
C ALA A 8 -4.02 71.82 -2.37
N SER A 9 -4.63 70.98 -3.18
CA SER A 9 -4.46 69.54 -3.28
C SER A 9 -3.02 69.16 -3.58
N LEU A 10 -2.49 68.16 -2.84
CA LEU A 10 -1.36 67.31 -3.31
C LEU A 10 -1.73 65.86 -3.09
N ALA A 11 -1.95 65.19 -4.22
CA ALA A 11 -2.05 63.75 -4.29
C ALA A 11 -0.70 63.12 -3.97
N HIS A 12 -0.63 62.29 -2.95
CA HIS A 12 0.53 61.41 -2.70
C HIS A 12 0.20 59.99 -3.09
N LEU A 13 0.97 59.48 -4.08
CA LEU A 13 1.07 58.10 -4.45
C LEU A 13 1.42 57.24 -3.22
N LEU A 14 0.55 56.29 -2.89
CA LEU A 14 0.91 55.13 -2.10
C LEU A 14 1.39 54.03 -3.06
N PRO A 15 2.51 53.34 -2.79
CA PRO A 15 2.87 52.14 -3.53
C PRO A 15 2.02 50.96 -3.07
N LEU A 16 1.36 50.31 -4.03
CA LEU A 16 0.69 49.03 -3.86
C LEU A 16 1.74 47.96 -3.49
N LEU A 17 1.76 47.53 -2.25
CA LEU A 17 2.38 46.23 -1.89
C LEU A 17 1.40 45.14 -2.34
N ALA A 18 1.69 44.53 -3.48
CA ALA A 18 1.08 43.28 -3.89
C ALA A 18 1.62 42.15 -2.99
N ALA A 19 0.82 41.75 -2.02
CA ALA A 19 1.07 40.50 -1.31
C ALA A 19 0.91 39.33 -2.29
N LEU A 20 2.02 38.70 -2.63
CA LEU A 20 2.05 37.41 -3.31
C LEU A 20 1.47 36.37 -2.36
N ALA A 21 0.16 36.14 -2.42
CA ALA A 21 -0.45 34.95 -1.90
C ALA A 21 0.00 33.78 -2.79
N GLY A 22 0.90 32.96 -2.28
CA GLY A 22 1.22 31.67 -2.88
C GLY A 22 -0.04 30.82 -2.99
N PRO A 23 -0.12 29.90 -3.96
CA PRO A 23 -1.29 29.05 -4.11
C PRO A 23 -1.48 28.23 -2.83
N ALA A 24 -2.63 28.39 -2.18
CA ALA A 24 -3.07 27.50 -1.14
C ALA A 24 -3.10 26.10 -1.72
N CYS A 25 -2.38 25.17 -1.09
CA CYS A 25 -2.47 23.76 -1.37
C CYS A 25 -3.92 23.34 -1.15
N GLU A 26 -4.72 23.25 -2.21
CA GLU A 26 -6.05 22.65 -2.15
C GLU A 26 -5.87 21.19 -1.72
N LYS A 27 -6.21 20.93 -0.46
CA LYS A 27 -6.38 19.55 0.02
C LYS A 27 -7.42 18.89 -0.90
N ALA A 28 -7.00 17.89 -1.65
CA ALA A 28 -7.92 17.05 -2.39
C ALA A 28 -8.99 16.55 -1.39
N ALA A 29 -10.21 17.01 -1.56
CA ALA A 29 -11.35 16.57 -0.78
C ALA A 29 -11.47 15.05 -0.94
N SER A 30 -11.60 14.36 0.18
CA SER A 30 -11.99 12.94 0.16
C SER A 30 -13.25 12.78 -0.68
N PRO A 31 -13.35 11.77 -1.54
CA PRO A 31 -14.54 11.59 -2.37
C PRO A 31 -15.78 11.54 -1.49
N ALA A 32 -16.84 12.24 -1.92
CA ALA A 32 -18.13 12.21 -1.25
C ALA A 32 -18.57 10.75 -1.01
N PRO A 33 -19.23 10.43 0.11
CA PRO A 33 -19.59 9.07 0.45
C PRO A 33 -20.46 8.48 -0.67
N SER A 34 -19.97 7.41 -1.27
CA SER A 34 -20.80 6.50 -2.08
C SER A 34 -21.94 5.98 -1.19
N ALA A 35 -23.06 5.57 -1.79
CA ALA A 35 -24.20 4.98 -1.07
C ALA A 35 -23.73 4.01 0.03
N ALA A 36 -24.44 4.01 1.19
CA ALA A 36 -24.08 3.17 2.32
C ALA A 36 -23.82 1.72 1.88
N PRO A 37 -22.70 1.10 2.29
CA PRO A 37 -22.39 -0.27 1.91
C PRO A 37 -23.55 -1.20 2.33
N PRO A 38 -23.91 -2.23 1.55
CA PRO A 38 -24.97 -3.14 1.90
C PRO A 38 -24.63 -3.88 3.21
N ALA A 39 -25.60 -3.96 4.11
CA ALA A 39 -25.47 -4.77 5.31
C ALA A 39 -25.49 -6.26 4.94
N VAL A 40 -24.58 -7.02 5.51
CA VAL A 40 -24.53 -8.49 5.44
C VAL A 40 -24.98 -9.07 6.78
N ARG A 41 -25.64 -10.23 6.77
CA ARG A 41 -25.97 -10.94 8.02
C ARG A 41 -24.92 -12.00 8.31
N SER A 42 -24.43 -12.01 9.53
CA SER A 42 -23.59 -13.09 10.04
C SER A 42 -24.40 -14.40 10.19
N LYS A 43 -23.75 -15.53 10.44
CA LYS A 43 -24.45 -16.80 10.69
C LYS A 43 -25.34 -16.75 11.92
N SER A 44 -24.97 -15.97 12.94
CA SER A 44 -25.82 -15.71 14.12
C SER A 44 -26.97 -14.72 13.87
N GLY A 45 -27.12 -14.24 12.63
CA GLY A 45 -28.23 -13.35 12.23
C GLY A 45 -27.99 -11.88 12.52
N ILE A 46 -26.86 -11.50 13.12
CA ILE A 46 -26.51 -10.11 13.46
C ILE A 46 -26.08 -9.38 12.18
N ALA A 47 -26.63 -8.18 11.97
CA ALA A 47 -26.33 -7.36 10.82
C ALA A 47 -24.95 -6.69 10.98
N MET A 48 -24.13 -6.76 9.93
CA MET A 48 -22.81 -6.12 9.86
C MET A 48 -22.68 -5.33 8.57
N VAL A 49 -21.87 -4.30 8.58
CA VAL A 49 -21.48 -3.54 7.38
C VAL A 49 -20.02 -3.85 7.05
N ARG A 50 -19.75 -4.09 5.78
CA ARG A 50 -18.39 -4.20 5.29
C ARG A 50 -17.84 -2.81 5.00
N LEU A 51 -16.86 -2.38 5.80
CA LEU A 51 -16.22 -1.10 5.66
C LEU A 51 -15.01 -1.23 4.71
N PRO A 52 -14.85 -0.30 3.75
CA PRO A 52 -13.73 -0.33 2.83
C PRO A 52 -12.42 -0.04 3.55
N ALA A 53 -11.30 -0.50 3.00
CA ALA A 53 -9.99 -0.03 3.43
C ALA A 53 -9.81 1.44 3.00
N GLY A 54 -9.12 2.24 3.83
CA GLY A 54 -8.90 3.63 3.47
C GLY A 54 -8.05 4.42 4.45
N TRP A 55 -7.65 5.61 4.00
CA TRP A 55 -6.95 6.60 4.80
C TRP A 55 -7.94 7.57 5.45
N PHE A 56 -7.65 7.98 6.68
CA PHE A 56 -8.33 9.08 7.34
C PHE A 56 -7.39 9.83 8.28
N ASP A 57 -7.76 11.02 8.67
CA ASP A 57 -7.05 11.82 9.67
C ASP A 57 -7.65 11.51 11.05
N MET A 58 -6.92 10.74 11.87
CA MET A 58 -7.30 10.33 13.22
C MET A 58 -6.99 11.43 14.23
N GLY A 59 -7.91 11.66 15.17
CA GLY A 59 -7.75 12.62 16.24
C GLY A 59 -8.37 13.99 15.95
N SER A 60 -8.03 15.00 16.77
CA SER A 60 -8.52 16.36 16.64
C SER A 60 -7.53 17.39 17.20
N ALA A 61 -7.25 18.46 16.45
CA ALA A 61 -6.50 19.61 16.94
C ALA A 61 -7.34 20.55 17.83
N ARG A 62 -8.66 20.37 17.84
CA ARG A 62 -9.62 21.20 18.61
C ARG A 62 -10.20 20.47 19.82
N GLY A 63 -9.81 19.21 20.00
CA GLY A 63 -10.25 18.36 21.09
C GLY A 63 -9.40 18.50 22.36
N ARG A 64 -9.36 17.42 23.14
CA ARG A 64 -8.50 17.30 24.32
C ARG A 64 -7.06 17.06 23.89
N ALA A 65 -6.12 17.24 24.82
CA ALA A 65 -4.69 17.03 24.55
C ALA A 65 -4.36 15.59 24.11
N ASP A 66 -5.14 14.61 24.57
CA ASP A 66 -4.99 13.19 24.24
C ASP A 66 -5.61 12.81 22.89
N GLU A 67 -6.33 13.71 22.25
CA GLU A 67 -6.82 13.57 20.86
C GLU A 67 -5.82 14.10 19.83
N ALA A 68 -4.68 14.65 20.26
CA ALA A 68 -3.66 15.28 19.42
C ALA A 68 -2.29 14.52 19.53
N PRO A 69 -1.45 14.61 18.47
CA PRO A 69 -1.69 15.31 17.20
C PRO A 69 -2.69 14.59 16.29
N VAL A 70 -3.31 15.33 15.39
CA VAL A 70 -3.99 14.73 14.24
C VAL A 70 -2.94 14.05 13.38
N HIS A 71 -3.16 12.80 13.03
CA HIS A 71 -2.21 12.01 12.25
C HIS A 71 -2.94 11.13 11.25
N ARG A 72 -2.29 10.85 10.15
CA ARG A 72 -2.88 10.06 9.07
C ARG A 72 -2.78 8.58 9.35
N VAL A 73 -3.90 7.87 9.28
CA VAL A 73 -4.00 6.44 9.57
C VAL A 73 -4.66 5.70 8.41
N TRP A 74 -4.08 4.56 8.05
CA TRP A 74 -4.69 3.57 7.16
C TRP A 74 -5.38 2.48 7.99
N VAL A 75 -6.61 2.13 7.59
CA VAL A 75 -7.34 0.99 8.14
C VAL A 75 -7.67 0.02 7.02
N ASP A 76 -7.35 -1.26 7.19
CA ASP A 76 -7.71 -2.32 6.24
C ASP A 76 -9.23 -2.56 6.27
N SER A 77 -9.80 -3.19 5.23
CA SER A 77 -11.24 -3.52 5.17
C SER A 77 -11.63 -4.51 6.26
N PHE A 78 -12.74 -4.23 6.95
CA PHE A 78 -13.27 -5.07 8.01
C PHE A 78 -14.81 -5.06 8.03
N LEU A 79 -15.40 -6.00 8.73
CA LEU A 79 -16.83 -6.05 9.03
C LEU A 79 -17.06 -5.48 10.41
N MET A 80 -18.08 -4.62 10.58
CA MET A 80 -18.47 -4.06 11.88
C MET A 80 -19.96 -4.25 12.09
N ASP A 81 -20.38 -4.60 13.30
CA ASP A 81 -21.79 -4.67 13.69
C ASP A 81 -22.49 -3.33 13.43
N VAL A 82 -23.68 -3.38 12.87
CA VAL A 82 -24.47 -2.20 12.50
C VAL A 82 -24.79 -1.32 13.71
N HIS A 83 -24.95 -1.92 14.87
CA HIS A 83 -25.22 -1.25 16.16
C HIS A 83 -24.46 -1.96 17.29
N GLU A 84 -24.53 -1.45 18.50
CA GLU A 84 -24.00 -2.09 19.71
C GLU A 84 -24.61 -3.48 19.88
N VAL A 85 -23.87 -4.42 20.49
CA VAL A 85 -24.39 -5.74 20.83
C VAL A 85 -25.59 -5.57 21.77
N THR A 86 -26.74 -6.08 21.36
CA THR A 86 -27.98 -6.01 22.16
C THR A 86 -27.99 -7.08 23.26
N GLN A 87 -28.84 -6.87 24.28
CA GLN A 87 -29.03 -7.88 25.33
C GLN A 87 -29.62 -9.20 24.79
N GLU A 88 -30.42 -9.14 23.73
CA GLU A 88 -30.92 -10.32 23.03
C GLU A 88 -29.81 -11.06 22.32
N ASP A 89 -28.93 -10.35 21.57
CA ASP A 89 -27.82 -10.97 20.86
C ASP A 89 -26.81 -11.58 21.83
N TYR A 90 -26.54 -10.88 22.94
CA TYR A 90 -25.68 -11.39 24.00
C TYR A 90 -26.24 -12.66 24.64
N GLY A 91 -27.53 -12.64 25.02
CA GLY A 91 -28.21 -13.76 25.69
C GLY A 91 -28.36 -15.02 24.85
N ARG A 92 -28.19 -14.94 23.52
CA ARG A 92 -28.15 -16.13 22.63
C ARG A 92 -26.89 -16.97 22.81
N LEU A 93 -25.79 -16.35 23.26
CA LEU A 93 -24.47 -16.98 23.30
C LEU A 93 -23.91 -17.10 24.72
N VAL A 94 -24.26 -16.18 25.61
CA VAL A 94 -23.70 -16.10 26.96
C VAL A 94 -24.84 -16.03 27.98
N LEU A 95 -24.77 -16.87 29.01
CA LEU A 95 -25.74 -16.88 30.09
C LEU A 95 -25.57 -15.66 31.00
N GLY A 96 -26.72 -15.12 31.40
CA GLY A 96 -26.80 -13.97 32.29
C GLY A 96 -26.87 -12.64 31.55
N ASN A 97 -27.47 -11.66 32.18
CA ASN A 97 -27.62 -10.31 31.66
C ASN A 97 -27.32 -9.32 32.81
N PRO A 98 -26.07 -8.79 32.91
CA PRO A 98 -25.70 -7.84 33.95
C PRO A 98 -26.29 -6.44 33.78
N SER A 99 -26.80 -6.08 32.61
CA SER A 99 -27.27 -4.72 32.30
C SER A 99 -28.21 -4.16 33.39
N HIS A 100 -28.05 -2.89 33.69
CA HIS A 100 -28.93 -2.14 34.57
C HIS A 100 -30.29 -1.89 33.88
N PHE A 101 -30.29 -1.34 32.69
CA PHE A 101 -31.48 -1.02 31.93
C PHE A 101 -31.94 -2.23 31.09
N LYS A 102 -32.93 -2.97 31.56
CA LYS A 102 -33.38 -4.19 30.90
C LYS A 102 -34.20 -3.94 29.64
N GLY A 103 -33.98 -4.77 28.63
CA GLY A 103 -34.78 -4.80 27.39
C GLY A 103 -34.03 -5.50 26.26
N PRO A 104 -34.65 -6.42 25.52
CA PRO A 104 -33.96 -7.29 24.55
C PRO A 104 -33.22 -6.49 23.45
N GLN A 105 -33.79 -5.37 23.01
CA GLN A 105 -33.21 -4.53 21.96
C GLN A 105 -32.32 -3.40 22.50
N ARG A 106 -32.14 -3.26 23.81
CA ARG A 106 -31.21 -2.31 24.40
C ARG A 106 -29.79 -2.83 24.27
N PRO A 107 -28.76 -1.93 24.22
CA PRO A 107 -27.38 -2.37 24.23
C PRO A 107 -27.08 -3.19 25.50
N MET A 108 -26.18 -4.12 25.36
CA MET A 108 -25.53 -4.79 26.47
C MET A 108 -24.65 -3.79 27.20
N GLU A 109 -24.92 -3.51 28.47
CA GLU A 109 -24.14 -2.60 29.31
C GLU A 109 -23.79 -3.23 30.65
N GLN A 110 -23.07 -2.54 31.52
CA GLN A 110 -22.44 -3.12 32.72
C GLN A 110 -21.55 -4.32 32.40
N ILE A 111 -20.75 -4.21 31.33
CA ILE A 111 -19.90 -5.28 30.85
C ILE A 111 -18.43 -4.85 30.90
N SER A 112 -17.58 -5.66 31.52
CA SER A 112 -16.14 -5.44 31.50
C SER A 112 -15.55 -5.71 30.12
N TRP A 113 -14.38 -5.13 29.83
CA TRP A 113 -13.65 -5.38 28.60
C TRP A 113 -13.42 -6.89 28.36
N ALA A 114 -13.00 -7.61 29.41
CA ALA A 114 -12.75 -9.05 29.31
C ALA A 114 -14.02 -9.84 28.94
N LYS A 115 -15.17 -9.53 29.53
CA LYS A 115 -16.44 -10.18 29.17
C LYS A 115 -16.89 -9.85 27.75
N ALA A 116 -16.64 -8.63 27.27
CA ALA A 116 -16.88 -8.25 25.89
C ALA A 116 -15.97 -9.03 24.91
N ALA A 117 -14.66 -9.18 25.26
CA ALA A 117 -13.72 -9.99 24.51
C ALA A 117 -14.11 -11.48 24.49
N MET A 118 -14.54 -12.04 25.64
CA MET A 118 -15.05 -13.42 25.70
C MET A 118 -16.31 -13.62 24.84
N TYR A 119 -17.24 -12.67 24.84
CA TYR A 119 -18.40 -12.74 23.94
C TYR A 119 -17.97 -12.83 22.47
N CYS A 120 -16.97 -12.06 22.06
CA CYS A 120 -16.41 -12.17 20.71
C CYS A 120 -15.90 -13.58 20.40
N ASN A 121 -15.24 -14.23 21.36
CA ASN A 121 -14.79 -15.62 21.23
C ASN A 121 -15.98 -16.60 21.12
N GLU A 122 -16.99 -16.47 21.98
CA GLU A 122 -18.19 -17.32 21.92
C GLU A 122 -18.93 -17.17 20.60
N ARG A 123 -19.08 -15.94 20.10
CA ARG A 123 -19.67 -15.68 18.79
C ARG A 123 -18.83 -16.31 17.66
N SER A 124 -17.50 -16.24 17.76
CA SER A 124 -16.60 -16.88 16.80
C SER A 124 -16.81 -18.39 16.76
N ARG A 125 -16.85 -19.05 17.92
CA ARG A 125 -17.09 -20.50 18.04
C ARG A 125 -18.44 -20.91 17.48
N ALA A 126 -19.50 -20.17 17.84
CA ALA A 126 -20.86 -20.43 17.36
C ALA A 126 -20.97 -20.35 15.82
N GLU A 127 -20.13 -19.57 15.18
CA GLU A 127 -20.09 -19.42 13.72
C GLU A 127 -19.02 -20.29 13.04
N GLY A 128 -18.23 -21.07 13.80
CA GLY A 128 -17.16 -21.94 13.28
C GLY A 128 -15.92 -21.17 12.84
N LEU A 129 -15.67 -20.00 13.44
CA LEU A 129 -14.48 -19.17 13.21
C LEU A 129 -13.45 -19.37 14.32
N ARG A 130 -12.19 -19.02 14.06
CA ARG A 130 -11.13 -19.07 15.08
C ARG A 130 -11.27 -17.88 16.03
N PRO A 131 -11.41 -18.12 17.35
CA PRO A 131 -11.41 -17.05 18.35
C PRO A 131 -10.19 -16.14 18.23
N CYS A 132 -10.40 -14.84 18.46
CA CYS A 132 -9.32 -13.85 18.39
C CYS A 132 -8.58 -13.67 19.71
N TYR A 133 -9.24 -13.91 20.85
CA TYR A 133 -8.64 -13.71 22.15
C TYR A 133 -8.14 -15.03 22.77
N ASP A 134 -6.93 -15.00 23.28
CA ASP A 134 -6.41 -16.03 24.16
C ASP A 134 -7.14 -15.96 25.52
N GLU A 135 -7.60 -17.07 26.04
CA GLU A 135 -8.46 -17.08 27.24
C GLU A 135 -7.70 -16.88 28.55
N ASP A 136 -6.41 -17.21 28.55
CA ASP A 136 -5.56 -17.08 29.74
C ASP A 136 -4.92 -15.70 29.83
N THR A 137 -4.49 -15.14 28.71
CA THR A 137 -3.74 -13.89 28.64
C THR A 137 -4.56 -12.70 28.14
N ALA A 138 -5.75 -12.95 27.58
CA ALA A 138 -6.58 -11.96 26.88
C ALA A 138 -5.87 -11.28 25.68
N ALA A 139 -4.75 -11.81 25.22
CA ALA A 139 -4.04 -11.30 24.06
C ALA A 139 -4.87 -11.50 22.78
N CYS A 140 -4.99 -10.46 21.96
CA CYS A 140 -5.76 -10.49 20.73
C CYS A 140 -4.91 -10.88 19.53
N ASN A 141 -5.25 -11.98 18.86
CA ASN A 141 -4.71 -12.37 17.57
C ASN A 141 -5.51 -11.71 16.44
N LEU A 142 -5.02 -10.60 15.92
CA LEU A 142 -5.65 -9.84 14.83
C LEU A 142 -5.66 -10.59 13.49
N GLU A 143 -4.88 -11.65 13.34
CA GLU A 143 -4.85 -12.49 12.13
C GLU A 143 -5.88 -13.63 12.16
N ALA A 144 -6.58 -13.82 13.28
CA ALA A 144 -7.72 -14.75 13.35
C ALA A 144 -8.91 -14.20 12.56
N ASP A 145 -9.75 -15.10 12.06
CA ASP A 145 -10.95 -14.77 11.26
C ASP A 145 -12.21 -14.60 12.11
N GLY A 146 -12.08 -14.73 13.43
CA GLY A 146 -13.16 -14.57 14.39
C GLY A 146 -13.53 -13.12 14.68
N TYR A 147 -14.44 -12.97 15.64
CA TYR A 147 -14.89 -11.68 16.15
C TYR A 147 -13.93 -11.14 17.21
N ARG A 148 -13.82 -9.81 17.26
CA ARG A 148 -13.08 -9.06 18.28
C ARG A 148 -13.69 -7.68 18.48
N LEU A 149 -13.24 -6.97 19.49
CA LEU A 149 -13.51 -5.55 19.64
C LEU A 149 -12.78 -4.77 18.53
N PRO A 150 -13.32 -3.64 18.08
CA PRO A 150 -12.64 -2.77 17.13
C PRO A 150 -11.34 -2.23 17.72
N THR A 151 -10.31 -2.04 16.91
CA THR A 151 -9.21 -1.16 17.31
C THR A 151 -9.74 0.28 17.43
N GLU A 152 -9.06 1.11 18.17
CA GLU A 152 -9.45 2.52 18.31
C GLU A 152 -9.52 3.22 16.94
N ALA A 153 -8.58 2.91 16.05
CA ALA A 153 -8.55 3.44 14.71
C ALA A 153 -9.70 2.95 13.84
N GLU A 154 -10.04 1.66 13.90
CA GLU A 154 -11.21 1.10 13.21
C GLU A 154 -12.51 1.76 13.70
N TRP A 155 -12.61 1.98 15.00
CA TRP A 155 -13.80 2.61 15.58
C TRP A 155 -13.94 4.06 15.10
N GLU A 156 -12.88 4.88 15.16
CA GLU A 156 -12.93 6.29 14.74
C GLU A 156 -13.15 6.41 13.22
N TYR A 157 -12.51 5.56 12.42
CA TYR A 157 -12.72 5.47 10.98
C TYR A 157 -14.18 5.18 10.64
N ALA A 158 -14.76 4.18 11.30
CA ALA A 158 -16.15 3.80 11.14
C ALA A 158 -17.12 4.90 11.59
N CYS A 159 -16.83 5.54 12.72
CA CYS A 159 -17.64 6.63 13.25
C CYS A 159 -17.67 7.83 12.31
N ARG A 160 -16.51 8.26 11.80
CA ARG A 160 -16.39 9.38 10.87
C ARG A 160 -17.10 9.13 9.54
N ALA A 161 -17.04 7.91 9.02
CA ALA A 161 -17.66 7.55 7.74
C ALA A 161 -17.31 8.55 6.61
N GLY A 162 -16.04 8.97 6.55
CA GLY A 162 -15.51 9.93 5.58
C GLY A 162 -15.64 11.42 5.98
N ALA A 163 -16.24 11.74 7.11
CA ALA A 163 -16.36 13.12 7.58
C ALA A 163 -15.07 13.61 8.29
N ASP A 164 -14.59 14.80 7.93
CA ASP A 164 -13.49 15.51 8.61
C ASP A 164 -14.05 16.55 9.61
N ALA A 165 -15.08 16.17 10.37
CA ALA A 165 -15.77 17.04 11.30
C ALA A 165 -15.88 16.39 12.70
N ASP A 166 -16.37 17.14 13.67
CA ASP A 166 -16.54 16.66 15.03
C ASP A 166 -17.52 15.46 15.12
N TYR A 167 -18.47 15.39 14.19
CA TYR A 167 -19.46 14.31 14.10
C TYR A 167 -19.59 13.79 12.66
N SER A 168 -20.07 12.58 12.48
CA SER A 168 -20.28 11.94 11.17
C SER A 168 -21.24 12.72 10.24
N PHE A 169 -22.10 13.55 10.79
CA PHE A 169 -23.08 14.36 10.07
C PHE A 169 -22.63 15.83 9.84
N GLY A 170 -21.39 16.17 10.16
CA GLY A 170 -20.80 17.51 10.00
C GLY A 170 -20.43 18.18 11.32
N GLY A 171 -20.09 19.47 11.25
CA GLY A 171 -19.71 20.25 12.44
C GLY A 171 -20.91 20.75 13.22
N GLY A 172 -20.74 20.84 14.55
CA GLY A 172 -21.70 21.37 15.48
C GLY A 172 -22.73 20.38 16.03
N ALA A 173 -23.03 20.52 17.33
CA ALA A 173 -23.86 19.58 18.07
C ALA A 173 -25.38 19.77 17.85
N SER A 174 -25.82 20.78 17.09
CA SER A 174 -27.26 21.10 16.93
C SER A 174 -28.11 19.95 16.36
N ARG A 175 -27.48 19.08 15.54
CA ARG A 175 -28.13 17.90 14.97
C ARG A 175 -27.87 16.61 15.75
N LEU A 176 -27.09 16.64 16.83
CA LEU A 176 -26.71 15.44 17.57
C LEU A 176 -27.91 14.63 18.05
N LYS A 177 -28.98 15.31 18.47
CA LYS A 177 -30.25 14.69 18.90
C LYS A 177 -30.88 13.74 17.86
N ASP A 178 -30.58 13.95 16.57
CA ASP A 178 -31.11 13.11 15.49
C ASP A 178 -30.30 11.81 15.32
N TYR A 179 -29.05 11.77 15.82
CA TYR A 179 -28.07 10.68 15.61
C TYR A 179 -27.67 9.97 16.90
N ALA A 180 -27.95 10.57 18.07
CA ALA A 180 -27.46 10.10 19.36
C ALA A 180 -28.52 10.13 20.46
N TRP A 181 -28.39 9.21 21.40
CA TRP A 181 -28.95 9.29 22.74
C TRP A 181 -27.85 9.74 23.68
N PHE A 182 -27.98 10.95 24.27
CA PHE A 182 -27.00 11.57 25.14
C PHE A 182 -27.69 12.35 26.26
N SER A 183 -26.96 12.97 27.16
CA SER A 183 -27.50 13.56 28.38
C SER A 183 -28.72 14.50 28.20
N GLU A 184 -28.81 15.18 27.05
CA GLU A 184 -29.92 16.12 26.79
C GLU A 184 -31.24 15.45 26.33
N ASN A 185 -31.19 14.21 25.81
CA ASN A 185 -32.36 13.57 25.22
C ASN A 185 -32.56 12.09 25.61
N ALA A 186 -31.65 11.49 26.38
CA ALA A 186 -31.72 10.08 26.74
C ALA A 186 -32.58 9.77 27.96
N ALA A 187 -33.13 10.78 28.63
CA ALA A 187 -33.99 10.59 29.82
C ALA A 187 -33.35 9.72 30.91
N LYS A 188 -32.02 9.78 31.07
CA LYS A 188 -31.23 9.02 32.06
C LYS A 188 -31.32 7.51 31.92
N THR A 189 -31.36 7.01 30.69
CA THR A 189 -31.43 5.56 30.40
C THR A 189 -30.85 5.27 29.03
N THR A 190 -30.36 4.04 28.81
CA THR A 190 -30.07 3.55 27.46
C THR A 190 -31.37 3.42 26.66
N HIS A 191 -31.26 3.35 25.35
CA HIS A 191 -32.40 3.17 24.43
C HIS A 191 -32.19 1.96 23.52
N PRO A 192 -33.29 1.37 22.96
CA PRO A 192 -33.13 0.31 21.96
C PRO A 192 -32.20 0.76 20.84
N ALA A 193 -31.24 -0.10 20.48
CA ALA A 193 -30.24 0.17 19.46
C ALA A 193 -30.87 0.43 18.08
N GLY A 194 -30.25 1.26 17.27
CA GLY A 194 -30.68 1.55 15.92
C GLY A 194 -31.93 2.44 15.79
N LYS A 195 -32.30 3.22 16.80
CA LYS A 195 -33.49 4.10 16.77
C LYS A 195 -33.21 5.53 16.35
N LYS A 196 -31.95 5.90 16.26
CA LYS A 196 -31.51 7.20 15.70
C LYS A 196 -31.12 7.05 14.24
N ARG A 197 -30.73 8.13 13.58
CA ARG A 197 -30.21 8.07 12.21
C ARG A 197 -28.82 7.43 12.18
N PRO A 198 -28.52 6.58 11.18
CA PRO A 198 -27.18 6.04 11.02
C PRO A 198 -26.22 7.10 10.47
N ASN A 199 -24.94 6.84 10.58
CA ASN A 199 -23.93 7.60 9.85
C ASN A 199 -23.97 7.25 8.34
N PRO A 200 -23.19 7.95 7.48
CA PRO A 200 -23.16 7.70 6.02
C PRO A 200 -22.84 6.26 5.60
N TRP A 201 -22.21 5.47 6.47
CA TRP A 201 -21.92 4.06 6.21
C TRP A 201 -22.94 3.07 6.79
N GLY A 202 -24.06 3.58 7.29
CA GLY A 202 -25.16 2.75 7.81
C GLY A 202 -24.95 2.24 9.23
N LEU A 203 -24.01 2.79 10.00
CA LEU A 203 -23.75 2.45 11.39
C LEU A 203 -24.56 3.35 12.32
N TYR A 204 -25.26 2.73 13.27
CA TYR A 204 -26.10 3.40 14.27
C TYR A 204 -25.35 3.56 15.58
N ASP A 205 -25.81 4.54 16.37
CA ASP A 205 -25.40 4.80 17.75
C ASP A 205 -23.88 4.98 17.95
N MET A 206 -23.17 5.43 16.87
CA MET A 206 -21.76 5.78 16.94
C MET A 206 -21.50 7.05 17.77
N HIS A 207 -22.55 7.75 18.20
CA HIS A 207 -22.51 8.96 18.99
C HIS A 207 -23.54 8.84 20.12
N GLY A 208 -23.16 8.32 21.29
CA GLY A 208 -24.03 8.17 22.45
C GLY A 208 -24.61 6.77 22.63
N ASN A 209 -25.69 6.64 23.38
CA ASN A 209 -26.32 5.44 23.91
C ASN A 209 -25.42 4.71 24.93
N VAL A 210 -24.40 3.95 24.52
CA VAL A 210 -23.33 3.46 25.39
C VAL A 210 -21.95 3.79 24.81
N ALA A 211 -21.00 4.07 25.69
CA ALA A 211 -19.59 4.15 25.30
C ALA A 211 -19.08 2.74 24.99
N GLU A 212 -18.26 2.59 23.95
CA GLU A 212 -17.90 1.30 23.44
C GLU A 212 -16.43 0.95 23.70
N TRP A 213 -16.23 -0.27 24.23
CA TRP A 213 -14.90 -0.82 24.38
C TRP A 213 -14.19 -0.99 23.02
N CYS A 214 -12.94 -0.49 22.95
CA CYS A 214 -11.99 -0.83 21.89
C CYS A 214 -10.99 -1.87 22.38
N ASN A 215 -10.34 -2.53 21.42
CA ASN A 215 -9.30 -3.52 21.71
C ASN A 215 -8.04 -2.90 22.35
N ASP A 216 -7.79 -1.63 22.09
CA ASP A 216 -6.54 -0.94 22.36
C ASP A 216 -6.39 -0.58 23.83
N ILE A 217 -5.16 -0.73 24.34
CA ILE A 217 -4.73 -0.13 25.59
C ILE A 217 -4.68 1.39 25.40
N TYR A 218 -5.13 2.13 26.41
CA TYR A 218 -5.11 3.59 26.38
C TYR A 218 -3.80 4.18 26.86
N ALA A 219 -3.23 5.09 26.08
CA ALA A 219 -2.20 6.02 26.53
C ALA A 219 -2.44 7.40 25.94
N ALA A 220 -2.41 8.44 26.79
CA ALA A 220 -2.72 9.81 26.36
C ALA A 220 -1.76 10.36 25.29
N GLY A 221 -0.51 9.89 25.26
CA GLY A 221 0.50 10.34 24.30
C GLY A 221 0.66 9.47 23.07
N TYR A 222 -0.12 8.39 22.92
CA TYR A 222 0.09 7.38 21.87
C TYR A 222 0.07 7.95 20.46
N TYR A 223 -0.78 8.92 20.16
CA TYR A 223 -0.91 9.50 18.81
C TYR A 223 0.38 10.14 18.27
N LYS A 224 1.35 10.47 19.13
CA LYS A 224 2.66 10.98 18.73
C LYS A 224 3.57 9.91 18.11
N SER A 225 3.30 8.64 18.41
CA SER A 225 4.10 7.48 17.97
C SER A 225 3.25 6.40 17.30
N SER A 226 1.98 6.69 17.04
CA SER A 226 1.06 5.77 16.37
C SER A 226 1.60 5.38 15.00
N PRO A 227 1.66 4.08 14.64
CA PRO A 227 1.99 3.68 13.29
C PRO A 227 0.88 4.13 12.31
N GLU A 228 1.28 4.45 11.10
CA GLU A 228 0.33 4.90 10.07
C GLU A 228 -0.67 3.82 9.62
N LYS A 229 -0.31 2.53 9.76
CA LYS A 229 -1.14 1.44 9.27
C LYS A 229 -1.64 0.56 10.41
N ASN A 230 -2.99 0.40 10.48
CA ASN A 230 -3.69 -0.46 11.42
C ASN A 230 -3.15 -0.34 12.85
N PRO A 231 -3.07 0.86 13.46
CA PRO A 231 -2.58 1.01 14.81
C PRO A 231 -3.45 0.22 15.80
N THR A 232 -2.80 -0.34 16.83
CA THR A 232 -3.43 -1.25 17.81
C THR A 232 -3.22 -0.81 19.24
N GLY A 233 -2.84 0.46 19.44
CA GLY A 233 -2.49 0.98 20.76
C GLY A 233 -1.09 0.59 21.23
N PRO A 234 -0.66 1.06 22.39
CA PRO A 234 0.60 0.66 23.02
C PRO A 234 0.53 -0.80 23.49
N ALA A 235 1.71 -1.44 23.59
CA ALA A 235 1.81 -2.84 24.03
C ALA A 235 1.45 -3.03 25.52
N ASP A 236 1.65 -1.99 26.34
CA ASP A 236 1.51 -2.06 27.79
C ASP A 236 0.64 -0.93 28.34
N GLY A 237 -0.09 -1.21 29.39
CA GLY A 237 -0.92 -0.26 30.13
C GLY A 237 -1.98 -0.94 30.99
N ARG A 238 -2.75 -0.12 31.72
CA ARG A 238 -3.77 -0.63 32.64
C ARG A 238 -5.21 -0.28 32.20
N LYS A 239 -5.37 0.67 31.33
CA LYS A 239 -6.67 1.17 30.87
C LYS A 239 -6.87 0.81 29.41
N TYR A 240 -8.11 0.53 29.06
CA TYR A 240 -8.53 0.31 27.66
C TYR A 240 -9.30 1.51 27.13
N VAL A 241 -9.33 1.65 25.81
CA VAL A 241 -9.98 2.79 25.15
C VAL A 241 -11.48 2.61 25.14
N LEU A 242 -12.21 3.68 25.51
CA LEU A 242 -13.65 3.85 25.27
C LEU A 242 -13.90 4.97 24.26
N ARG A 243 -14.90 4.77 23.43
CA ARG A 243 -15.28 5.70 22.36
C ARG A 243 -16.81 5.92 22.32
N GLY A 244 -17.24 7.01 21.67
CA GLY A 244 -18.65 7.26 21.34
C GLY A 244 -19.41 8.14 22.32
N GLY A 245 -19.04 8.15 23.60
CA GLY A 245 -19.89 8.71 24.67
C GLY A 245 -21.13 7.87 24.92
N ALA A 246 -21.96 8.24 25.87
CA ALA A 246 -23.10 7.45 26.33
C ALA A 246 -24.33 8.29 26.60
N TRP A 247 -25.40 7.66 27.06
CA TRP A 247 -26.69 8.27 27.43
C TRP A 247 -26.55 9.40 28.45
N ASP A 248 -25.54 9.37 29.31
CA ASP A 248 -25.24 10.38 30.33
C ASP A 248 -24.21 11.42 29.90
N SER A 249 -23.60 11.24 28.76
CA SER A 249 -22.51 12.06 28.26
C SER A 249 -22.99 13.35 27.64
N GLY A 250 -22.23 14.44 27.85
CA GLY A 250 -22.45 15.70 27.13
C GLY A 250 -22.04 15.61 25.66
N ALA A 251 -22.58 16.49 24.82
CA ALA A 251 -22.32 16.50 23.37
C ALA A 251 -20.83 16.42 22.98
N LYS A 252 -19.93 17.11 23.73
CA LYS A 252 -18.48 17.07 23.48
C LYS A 252 -17.86 15.68 23.60
N ALA A 253 -18.41 14.84 24.47
CA ALA A 253 -17.93 13.47 24.66
C ALA A 253 -18.45 12.51 23.58
N CYS A 254 -19.47 12.91 22.84
CA CYS A 254 -20.00 12.15 21.70
C CYS A 254 -19.32 12.47 20.35
N ARG A 255 -18.23 13.26 20.32
CA ARG A 255 -17.47 13.55 19.08
C ARG A 255 -16.76 12.30 18.58
N SER A 256 -16.57 12.21 17.27
CA SER A 256 -15.86 11.07 16.64
C SER A 256 -14.46 10.87 17.19
N SER A 257 -13.74 11.95 17.52
CA SER A 257 -12.35 11.92 18.02
C SER A 257 -12.24 11.79 19.55
N TYR A 258 -13.35 11.95 20.30
CA TYR A 258 -13.28 11.89 21.75
C TYR A 258 -12.91 10.48 22.23
N ARG A 259 -11.96 10.40 23.15
CA ARG A 259 -11.43 9.15 23.70
C ARG A 259 -11.28 9.21 25.20
N VAL A 260 -11.46 8.09 25.86
CA VAL A 260 -11.28 7.93 27.32
C VAL A 260 -10.53 6.65 27.59
N GLY A 261 -9.67 6.65 28.61
CA GLY A 261 -9.08 5.42 29.14
C GLY A 261 -9.82 4.98 30.38
N GLU A 262 -10.38 3.77 30.37
CA GLU A 262 -11.11 3.21 31.49
C GLU A 262 -10.52 1.89 31.97
N ASP A 263 -10.71 1.57 33.26
CA ASP A 263 -10.26 0.32 33.84
C ASP A 263 -11.04 -0.85 33.22
N PRO A 264 -10.38 -1.93 32.81
CA PRO A 264 -11.04 -3.06 32.13
C PRO A 264 -12.02 -3.85 33.00
N GLY A 265 -12.03 -3.63 34.31
CA GLY A 265 -12.94 -4.31 35.24
C GLY A 265 -12.70 -5.82 35.35
N PHE A 266 -11.47 -6.26 35.34
CA PHE A 266 -11.10 -7.69 35.34
C PHE A 266 -11.55 -8.46 36.60
N GLN A 267 -11.76 -7.81 37.72
CA GLN A 267 -11.95 -8.51 39.00
C GLN A 267 -13.27 -8.24 39.72
N ASP A 268 -14.08 -7.24 39.31
CA ASP A 268 -15.29 -6.93 40.07
C ASP A 268 -16.43 -6.39 39.20
N ALA A 269 -17.59 -7.02 39.27
CA ALA A 269 -18.81 -6.54 38.62
C ALA A 269 -19.27 -5.15 39.13
N CYS A 270 -18.64 -4.65 40.21
CA CYS A 270 -18.95 -3.36 40.82
C CYS A 270 -18.40 -2.15 40.06
N PHE A 271 -17.49 -2.34 39.13
CA PHE A 271 -16.88 -1.27 38.32
C PHE A 271 -17.43 -1.17 36.88
N ALA A 272 -18.35 -2.04 36.51
CA ALA A 272 -19.00 -1.98 35.22
C ALA A 272 -20.10 -0.90 35.26
N LEU A 273 -19.87 0.20 34.50
CA LEU A 273 -20.81 1.31 34.43
C LEU A 273 -21.96 0.98 33.46
N ASP A 274 -23.19 1.38 33.83
CA ASP A 274 -24.42 1.22 33.02
C ASP A 274 -24.43 2.09 31.76
N ALA A 275 -23.34 2.77 31.50
CA ALA A 275 -23.06 3.59 30.33
C ALA A 275 -22.02 2.97 29.37
N ILE A 276 -21.53 1.74 29.64
CA ILE A 276 -20.45 1.10 28.87
C ILE A 276 -20.93 -0.22 28.27
N GLY A 277 -20.83 -0.32 26.94
CA GLY A 277 -21.11 -1.49 26.15
C GLY A 277 -20.05 -1.76 25.10
N PHE A 278 -20.40 -2.39 23.99
CA PHE A 278 -19.46 -2.74 22.91
C PHE A 278 -20.18 -3.12 21.62
N ARG A 279 -19.44 -3.12 20.53
CA ARG A 279 -19.80 -3.80 19.26
C ARG A 279 -18.66 -4.66 18.77
N CYS A 280 -18.98 -5.65 17.93
CA CYS A 280 -17.96 -6.53 17.38
C CYS A 280 -17.54 -6.08 15.98
N VAL A 281 -16.27 -6.35 15.70
CA VAL A 281 -15.75 -6.37 14.34
C VAL A 281 -15.16 -7.74 14.05
N ARG A 282 -14.97 -8.03 12.77
CA ARG A 282 -14.11 -9.12 12.34
C ARG A 282 -13.38 -8.72 11.08
N ARG A 283 -12.23 -9.31 10.87
CA ARG A 283 -11.55 -9.20 9.60
C ARG A 283 -12.53 -9.54 8.49
N ALA A 284 -12.69 -8.67 7.51
CA ALA A 284 -13.37 -9.07 6.30
C ALA A 284 -12.62 -10.29 5.82
N SER A 285 -13.21 -11.49 5.91
CA SER A 285 -12.58 -12.68 5.41
C SER A 285 -11.99 -12.31 4.06
N VAL A 286 -10.76 -12.73 3.83
CA VAL A 286 -10.29 -12.93 2.47
C VAL A 286 -11.10 -14.11 1.92
N GLU A 287 -12.45 -13.99 1.83
CA GLU A 287 -13.06 -14.43 0.63
C GLU A 287 -12.19 -13.79 -0.43
N LYS A 288 -11.64 -14.59 -1.34
CA LYS A 288 -11.24 -14.04 -2.62
C LYS A 288 -12.35 -13.06 -3.02
N THR A 289 -12.28 -11.85 -2.52
CA THR A 289 -12.76 -10.73 -3.25
C THR A 289 -11.80 -10.77 -4.43
N VAL A 290 -12.25 -11.43 -5.47
CA VAL A 290 -12.30 -10.73 -6.72
C VAL A 290 -12.78 -9.36 -6.32
N TYR A 291 -11.83 -8.45 -6.11
CA TYR A 291 -12.08 -7.04 -6.14
C TYR A 291 -12.61 -6.85 -7.56
N GLU A 292 -13.95 -7.01 -7.74
CA GLU A 292 -14.61 -6.26 -8.77
C GLU A 292 -14.45 -4.83 -8.30
N ALA A 293 -13.34 -4.24 -8.75
CA ALA A 293 -13.25 -2.80 -8.88
C ALA A 293 -14.61 -2.38 -9.42
N PRO A 294 -15.28 -1.34 -8.85
CA PRO A 294 -16.36 -0.71 -9.58
C PRO A 294 -15.80 -0.61 -10.98
N LYS A 295 -16.57 -1.04 -12.01
CA LYS A 295 -16.20 -0.83 -13.41
C LYS A 295 -15.97 0.66 -13.59
N LYS A 296 -14.85 1.14 -13.09
CA LYS A 296 -14.14 2.29 -13.58
C LYS A 296 -13.68 1.82 -14.94
N ASP A 297 -13.97 2.63 -15.92
CA ASP A 297 -13.36 2.55 -17.23
C ASP A 297 -11.96 1.96 -17.06
N ALA A 298 -11.65 0.89 -17.84
CA ALA A 298 -10.43 0.10 -17.69
C ALA A 298 -9.24 1.05 -17.42
N PRO A 299 -8.35 0.79 -16.42
CA PRO A 299 -7.31 1.74 -16.08
C PRO A 299 -6.62 2.16 -17.35
N ALA A 300 -6.63 3.48 -17.64
CA ALA A 300 -6.30 4.03 -18.90
C ALA A 300 -4.82 3.80 -19.19
N GLY A 301 -4.50 2.80 -20.03
CA GLY A 301 -3.22 2.69 -20.69
C GLY A 301 -2.08 2.05 -19.87
N THR A 302 -0.93 2.01 -20.51
CA THR A 302 0.36 1.56 -19.96
C THR A 302 1.15 2.79 -19.49
N GLY A 303 1.68 2.73 -18.27
CA GLY A 303 2.55 3.77 -17.71
C GLY A 303 3.95 3.74 -18.35
N PHE A 304 4.59 4.90 -18.43
CA PHE A 304 5.94 5.04 -18.94
C PHE A 304 6.78 5.93 -18.02
N VAL A 305 7.83 5.37 -17.46
CA VAL A 305 8.82 6.10 -16.66
C VAL A 305 10.00 6.46 -17.54
N TYR A 306 10.29 7.75 -17.64
CA TYR A 306 11.47 8.30 -18.28
C TYR A 306 11.83 9.63 -17.63
N ASP A 307 13.12 9.90 -17.48
CA ASP A 307 13.65 11.18 -16.97
C ASP A 307 15.00 11.46 -17.65
N GLU A 308 15.26 12.72 -17.97
CA GLU A 308 16.51 13.13 -18.62
C GLU A 308 17.74 12.91 -17.73
N ILE A 309 17.59 12.82 -16.41
CA ILE A 309 18.67 12.51 -15.47
C ILE A 309 19.37 11.18 -15.82
N TYR A 310 18.65 10.23 -16.42
CA TYR A 310 19.22 8.96 -16.84
C TYR A 310 20.26 9.11 -17.95
N LEU A 311 20.23 10.21 -18.71
CA LEU A 311 21.22 10.54 -19.74
C LEU A 311 22.51 11.09 -19.13
N HIS A 312 22.47 11.50 -17.87
CA HIS A 312 23.62 12.04 -17.14
C HIS A 312 24.52 10.94 -16.54
N HIS A 313 24.05 9.71 -16.49
CA HIS A 313 24.91 8.56 -16.23
C HIS A 313 25.82 8.32 -17.44
N LYS A 314 27.03 8.90 -17.42
CA LYS A 314 28.02 8.86 -18.51
C LYS A 314 28.99 7.71 -18.28
N THR A 315 28.98 6.77 -19.17
CA THR A 315 29.80 5.55 -19.11
C THR A 315 31.00 5.59 -20.05
N GLY A 316 31.12 6.62 -20.88
CA GLY A 316 32.15 6.77 -21.92
C GLY A 316 31.61 6.42 -23.31
N SER A 317 32.22 7.01 -24.34
CA SER A 317 31.73 6.93 -25.73
C SER A 317 31.77 5.53 -26.35
N TRP A 318 32.65 4.67 -25.86
CA TRP A 318 32.83 3.29 -26.35
C TRP A 318 32.07 2.23 -25.51
N HIS A 319 31.46 2.65 -24.41
CA HIS A 319 30.75 1.72 -23.55
C HIS A 319 29.40 1.32 -24.16
N PRO A 320 29.04 0.01 -24.16
CA PRO A 320 27.78 -0.42 -24.76
C PRO A 320 26.57 0.11 -24.00
N GLU A 321 26.63 0.15 -22.66
CA GLU A 321 25.61 0.78 -21.82
C GLU A 321 25.83 2.30 -21.81
N LYS A 322 25.06 3.04 -22.59
CA LYS A 322 25.23 4.47 -22.87
C LYS A 322 23.92 5.21 -23.00
N PRO A 323 23.88 6.55 -22.81
CA PRO A 323 22.67 7.36 -22.88
C PRO A 323 21.84 7.19 -24.15
N GLU A 324 22.50 6.93 -25.28
CA GLU A 324 21.86 6.74 -26.58
C GLU A 324 20.87 5.59 -26.62
N ARG A 325 20.96 4.63 -25.71
CA ARG A 325 19.97 3.55 -25.55
C ARG A 325 18.59 4.12 -25.28
N LEU A 326 18.45 5.07 -24.35
CA LEU A 326 17.16 5.69 -24.03
C LEU A 326 16.69 6.65 -25.11
N THR A 327 17.61 7.43 -25.69
CA THR A 327 17.23 8.35 -26.78
C THR A 327 16.73 7.61 -28.01
N ALA A 328 17.30 6.44 -28.34
CA ALA A 328 16.83 5.57 -29.41
C ALA A 328 15.41 5.01 -29.13
N ILE A 329 15.18 4.54 -27.89
CA ILE A 329 13.85 4.09 -27.46
C ILE A 329 12.81 5.22 -27.62
N VAL A 330 13.10 6.39 -27.03
CA VAL A 330 12.16 7.53 -27.07
C VAL A 330 11.91 8.01 -28.48
N ALA A 331 12.96 8.09 -29.33
CA ALA A 331 12.83 8.48 -30.73
C ALA A 331 11.89 7.51 -31.47
N ARG A 332 12.11 6.20 -31.34
CA ARG A 332 11.30 5.16 -31.97
C ARG A 332 9.83 5.21 -31.51
N LEU A 333 9.58 5.39 -30.23
CA LEU A 333 8.23 5.50 -29.69
C LEU A 333 7.50 6.77 -30.18
N LYS A 334 8.23 7.87 -30.38
CA LYS A 334 7.68 9.10 -30.99
C LYS A 334 7.38 8.90 -32.47
N GLU A 335 8.29 8.30 -33.22
CA GLU A 335 8.15 8.01 -34.65
C GLU A 335 6.93 7.11 -34.92
N SER A 336 6.73 6.07 -34.12
CA SER A 336 5.59 5.14 -34.23
C SER A 336 4.27 5.70 -33.67
N GLY A 337 4.27 6.89 -33.07
CA GLY A 337 3.11 7.49 -32.41
C GLY A 337 2.70 6.79 -31.10
N LEU A 338 3.49 5.82 -30.62
CA LEU A 338 3.19 5.09 -29.39
C LEU A 338 3.45 5.95 -28.15
N TYR A 339 4.45 6.83 -28.19
CA TYR A 339 4.81 7.69 -27.06
C TYR A 339 3.63 8.50 -26.51
N GLY A 340 2.79 9.04 -27.38
CA GLY A 340 1.60 9.82 -27.02
C GLY A 340 0.43 9.00 -26.45
N GLN A 341 0.52 7.66 -26.51
CA GLN A 341 -0.49 6.75 -25.97
C GLN A 341 -0.09 6.22 -24.56
N LEU A 342 1.14 6.47 -24.13
CA LEU A 342 1.66 6.05 -22.83
C LEU A 342 1.34 7.10 -21.78
N ALA A 343 0.94 6.66 -20.59
CA ALA A 343 0.71 7.55 -19.45
C ALA A 343 2.05 7.89 -18.77
N PRO A 344 2.48 9.16 -18.74
CA PRO A 344 3.76 9.53 -18.13
C PRO A 344 3.72 9.33 -16.61
N ILE A 345 4.78 8.71 -16.08
CA ILE A 345 5.01 8.56 -14.64
C ILE A 345 6.29 9.31 -14.30
N THR A 346 6.17 10.33 -13.46
CA THR A 346 7.33 11.15 -13.03
C THR A 346 8.08 10.43 -11.92
N PRO A 347 9.37 10.09 -12.09
CA PRO A 347 10.17 9.48 -11.05
C PRO A 347 10.64 10.52 -10.03
N ALA A 348 10.82 10.08 -8.78
CA ALA A 348 11.55 10.81 -7.74
C ALA A 348 12.76 9.99 -7.27
N PRO A 349 13.81 10.58 -6.69
CA PRO A 349 14.90 9.81 -6.11
C PRO A 349 14.37 8.84 -5.04
N ALA A 350 14.80 7.58 -5.07
CA ALA A 350 14.43 6.61 -4.06
C ALA A 350 14.97 7.03 -2.68
N PRO A 351 14.15 7.02 -1.62
CA PRO A 351 14.64 7.15 -0.25
C PRO A 351 15.66 6.06 0.07
N LEU A 352 16.72 6.42 0.80
CA LEU A 352 17.83 5.49 1.10
C LEU A 352 17.39 4.23 1.85
N GLU A 353 16.33 4.29 2.62
CA GLU A 353 15.76 3.13 3.31
C GLU A 353 15.39 1.99 2.35
N TRP A 354 14.91 2.32 1.16
CA TRP A 354 14.56 1.33 0.13
C TRP A 354 15.78 0.79 -0.60
N ILE A 355 16.77 1.64 -0.85
CA ILE A 355 18.06 1.20 -1.40
C ILE A 355 18.75 0.25 -0.43
N THR A 356 18.79 0.60 0.87
CA THR A 356 19.44 -0.21 1.91
C THR A 356 18.62 -1.44 2.33
N ALA A 357 17.38 -1.57 1.90
CA ALA A 357 16.63 -2.82 2.02
C ALA A 357 17.23 -3.96 1.18
N ILE A 358 17.99 -3.64 0.14
CA ILE A 358 18.67 -4.60 -0.77
C ILE A 358 20.19 -4.48 -0.62
N HIS A 359 20.72 -3.28 -0.64
CA HIS A 359 22.17 -3.01 -0.62
C HIS A 359 22.67 -2.64 0.78
N SER A 360 23.96 -2.90 1.05
CA SER A 360 24.53 -2.48 2.34
C SER A 360 24.73 -0.96 2.37
N PRO A 361 24.57 -0.31 3.55
CA PRO A 361 24.79 1.14 3.68
C PRO A 361 26.21 1.55 3.26
N GLU A 362 27.21 0.72 3.56
CA GLU A 362 28.60 0.96 3.21
C GLU A 362 28.83 0.96 1.69
N TYR A 363 28.13 0.08 0.98
CA TYR A 363 28.15 0.04 -0.48
C TYR A 363 27.52 1.30 -1.08
N VAL A 364 26.33 1.67 -0.61
CA VAL A 364 25.62 2.87 -1.06
C VAL A 364 26.49 4.12 -0.88
N GLU A 365 27.13 4.24 0.28
CA GLU A 365 28.04 5.34 0.59
C GLU A 365 29.30 5.31 -0.29
N ARG A 366 29.83 4.13 -0.61
CA ARG A 366 30.97 3.98 -1.54
C ARG A 366 30.60 4.46 -2.95
N VAL A 367 29.44 4.06 -3.48
CA VAL A 367 28.95 4.55 -4.78
C VAL A 367 28.85 6.08 -4.76
N ARG A 368 28.21 6.65 -3.73
CA ARG A 368 28.04 8.09 -3.58
C ARG A 368 29.40 8.81 -3.59
N LYS A 369 30.36 8.34 -2.80
CA LYS A 369 31.71 8.95 -2.72
C LYS A 369 32.48 8.84 -4.03
N THR A 370 32.41 7.71 -4.73
CA THR A 370 33.06 7.53 -6.03
C THR A 370 32.51 8.53 -7.06
N CYS A 371 31.20 8.70 -7.12
CA CYS A 371 30.56 9.69 -8.00
C CYS A 371 30.96 11.12 -7.62
N GLN A 372 30.89 11.49 -6.34
CA GLN A 372 31.31 12.83 -5.85
C GLN A 372 32.80 13.12 -6.07
N GLY A 373 33.62 12.10 -6.16
CA GLY A 373 35.05 12.21 -6.50
C GLY A 373 35.36 12.39 -8.00
N GLY A 374 34.31 12.57 -8.83
CA GLY A 374 34.46 12.73 -10.29
C GLY A 374 34.20 11.44 -11.09
N GLY A 375 33.76 10.37 -10.43
CA GLY A 375 33.48 9.08 -11.07
C GLY A 375 34.68 8.11 -11.08
N GLY A 376 34.55 7.03 -11.86
CA GLY A 376 35.54 5.97 -11.97
C GLY A 376 34.96 4.62 -12.31
N LEU A 377 35.75 3.56 -12.18
CA LEU A 377 35.30 2.19 -12.34
C LEU A 377 34.92 1.60 -10.98
N MET A 378 33.75 1.02 -10.90
CA MET A 378 33.31 0.28 -9.70
C MET A 378 33.85 -1.17 -9.72
N ASP A 379 33.82 -1.78 -8.62
CA ASP A 379 34.17 -3.11 -8.14
C ASP A 379 34.76 -4.15 -9.14
N THR A 380 34.05 -4.48 -10.23
CA THR A 380 34.50 -5.47 -11.24
C THR A 380 35.30 -4.85 -12.39
N GLY A 381 35.36 -3.52 -12.45
CA GLY A 381 36.03 -2.82 -13.53
C GLY A 381 35.24 -2.74 -14.85
N ASP A 382 33.98 -3.24 -14.83
CA ASP A 382 33.04 -3.20 -15.96
C ASP A 382 31.88 -2.22 -15.77
N THR A 383 31.81 -1.56 -14.62
CA THR A 383 30.71 -0.66 -14.23
C THR A 383 31.28 0.76 -14.02
N PRO A 384 31.42 1.56 -15.08
CA PRO A 384 31.85 2.95 -14.96
C PRO A 384 30.77 3.83 -14.34
N VAL A 385 31.17 4.79 -13.52
CA VAL A 385 30.30 5.82 -12.95
C VAL A 385 30.86 7.21 -13.20
N SER A 386 30.01 8.19 -13.41
CA SER A 386 30.32 9.61 -13.52
C SER A 386 29.79 10.36 -12.29
N GLU A 387 30.05 11.64 -12.21
CA GLU A 387 29.62 12.50 -11.09
C GLU A 387 28.11 12.38 -10.79
N GLU A 388 27.27 12.35 -11.83
CA GLU A 388 25.81 12.32 -11.70
C GLU A 388 25.20 10.89 -11.68
N SER A 389 26.04 9.84 -11.76
CA SER A 389 25.57 8.44 -11.81
C SER A 389 24.84 8.00 -10.55
N TYR A 390 25.22 8.55 -9.38
CA TYR A 390 24.53 8.26 -8.11
C TYR A 390 23.08 8.77 -8.13
N ASP A 391 22.88 10.00 -8.60
CA ASP A 391 21.55 10.62 -8.68
C ASP A 391 20.68 9.92 -9.72
N ALA A 392 21.24 9.55 -10.87
CA ALA A 392 20.58 8.75 -11.88
C ALA A 392 20.14 7.37 -11.33
N ALA A 393 21.01 6.69 -10.56
CA ALA A 393 20.71 5.39 -9.97
C ALA A 393 19.61 5.48 -8.90
N LEU A 394 19.64 6.52 -8.04
CA LEU A 394 18.54 6.76 -7.09
C LEU A 394 17.22 7.03 -7.81
N ARG A 395 17.26 7.79 -8.91
CA ARG A 395 16.09 8.11 -9.71
C ARG A 395 15.57 6.88 -10.48
N ALA A 396 16.44 5.98 -10.92
CA ALA A 396 16.07 4.73 -11.57
C ALA A 396 15.26 3.83 -10.63
N ALA A 397 15.78 3.59 -9.43
CA ALA A 397 15.05 2.83 -8.40
C ALA A 397 13.74 3.53 -7.99
N GLY A 398 13.77 4.85 -7.81
CA GLY A 398 12.58 5.65 -7.49
C GLY A 398 11.53 5.67 -8.59
N GLY A 399 11.94 5.58 -9.86
CA GLY A 399 11.06 5.43 -11.00
C GLY A 399 10.29 4.10 -10.98
N VAL A 400 10.96 3.01 -10.60
CA VAL A 400 10.31 1.71 -10.42
C VAL A 400 9.31 1.75 -9.26
N MET A 401 9.65 2.40 -8.15
CA MET A 401 8.72 2.60 -7.03
C MET A 401 7.49 3.42 -7.45
N ALA A 402 7.68 4.51 -8.21
CA ALA A 402 6.60 5.34 -8.73
C ALA A 402 5.68 4.56 -9.69
N ALA A 403 6.25 3.65 -10.51
CA ALA A 403 5.49 2.75 -11.37
C ALA A 403 4.63 1.78 -10.55
N VAL A 404 5.18 1.17 -9.49
CA VAL A 404 4.42 0.34 -8.55
C VAL A 404 3.26 1.13 -7.95
N ASP A 405 3.51 2.34 -7.45
CA ASP A 405 2.46 3.21 -6.88
C ASP A 405 1.37 3.54 -7.90
N ALA A 406 1.73 3.85 -9.14
CA ALA A 406 0.78 4.17 -10.21
C ALA A 406 -0.12 2.97 -10.56
N VAL A 407 0.47 1.76 -10.65
CA VAL A 407 -0.25 0.51 -10.89
C VAL A 407 -1.17 0.18 -9.71
N MET A 408 -0.66 0.26 -8.48
CA MET A 408 -1.44 -0.02 -7.27
C MET A 408 -2.58 0.98 -7.04
N ALA A 409 -2.38 2.24 -7.43
CA ALA A 409 -3.42 3.27 -7.39
C ALA A 409 -4.45 3.15 -8.53
N GLY A 410 -4.29 2.19 -9.46
CA GLY A 410 -5.15 2.03 -10.63
C GLY A 410 -5.08 3.20 -11.62
N LYS A 411 -4.02 4.02 -11.56
CA LYS A 411 -3.77 5.10 -12.53
C LYS A 411 -3.38 4.56 -13.90
N VAL A 412 -2.69 3.42 -13.90
CA VAL A 412 -2.31 2.65 -15.08
C VAL A 412 -2.51 1.16 -14.80
N ARG A 413 -2.71 0.35 -15.85
CA ARG A 413 -2.85 -1.11 -15.72
C ARG A 413 -1.50 -1.79 -15.44
N ASN A 414 -0.49 -1.36 -16.14
CA ASN A 414 0.90 -1.82 -16.06
C ASN A 414 1.84 -0.67 -16.42
N ALA A 415 3.16 -0.86 -16.29
CA ALA A 415 4.12 0.18 -16.63
C ALA A 415 5.42 -0.39 -17.18
N PHE A 416 6.11 0.41 -17.99
CA PHE A 416 7.48 0.19 -18.42
C PHE A 416 8.38 1.32 -17.92
N CYS A 417 9.49 0.95 -17.31
CA CYS A 417 10.48 1.87 -16.75
C CYS A 417 11.72 1.91 -17.68
N ALA A 418 11.80 2.94 -18.53
CA ALA A 418 12.95 3.22 -19.37
C ALA A 418 14.03 3.93 -18.52
N VAL A 419 14.69 3.18 -17.65
CA VAL A 419 15.63 3.70 -16.63
C VAL A 419 17.08 3.30 -16.95
N ARG A 420 18.03 4.10 -16.48
CA ARG A 420 19.46 3.83 -16.43
C ARG A 420 20.04 4.41 -15.14
N PRO A 421 21.09 3.78 -14.55
CA PRO A 421 21.73 2.51 -14.92
C PRO A 421 20.82 1.29 -14.73
N PRO A 422 21.14 0.14 -15.38
CA PRO A 422 20.46 -1.14 -15.15
C PRO A 422 20.73 -1.69 -13.73
N GLY A 423 20.09 -2.81 -13.36
CA GLY A 423 20.09 -3.22 -11.97
C GLY A 423 20.31 -4.71 -11.66
N HIS A 424 19.93 -5.64 -12.50
CA HIS A 424 19.76 -7.06 -12.16
C HIS A 424 21.05 -7.79 -11.72
N HIS A 425 22.23 -7.27 -12.07
CA HIS A 425 23.51 -7.81 -11.62
C HIS A 425 24.01 -7.25 -10.29
N ALA A 426 23.50 -6.09 -9.83
CA ALA A 426 24.01 -5.46 -8.62
C ALA A 426 23.75 -6.31 -7.37
N LEU A 427 24.84 -6.71 -6.70
CA LEU A 427 24.83 -7.51 -5.47
C LEU A 427 24.65 -6.60 -4.25
N ARG A 428 24.41 -7.20 -3.07
CA ARG A 428 24.25 -6.47 -1.82
C ARG A 428 25.35 -5.44 -1.54
N ALA A 429 26.60 -5.75 -1.88
CA ALA A 429 27.75 -4.90 -1.57
C ALA A 429 28.69 -4.68 -2.77
N LYS A 430 28.22 -4.90 -4.01
CA LYS A 430 29.08 -4.89 -5.18
C LYS A 430 28.31 -4.49 -6.43
N ALA A 431 28.87 -3.50 -7.17
CA ALA A 431 28.47 -3.16 -8.53
C ALA A 431 29.09 -4.15 -9.52
N MET A 432 28.36 -4.56 -10.54
CA MET A 432 28.88 -5.38 -11.63
C MET A 432 27.91 -5.40 -12.81
N GLY A 433 28.41 -5.78 -14.00
CA GLY A 433 27.56 -5.90 -15.18
C GLY A 433 26.84 -4.60 -15.54
N PHE A 434 27.52 -3.45 -15.41
CA PHE A 434 26.97 -2.11 -15.64
C PHE A 434 25.92 -1.65 -14.61
N CYS A 435 25.55 -2.51 -13.64
CA CYS A 435 24.50 -2.29 -12.67
C CYS A 435 25.04 -1.64 -11.39
N ILE A 436 24.34 -0.59 -10.92
CA ILE A 436 24.70 0.13 -9.68
C ILE A 436 23.77 -0.29 -8.53
N PHE A 437 22.46 -0.07 -8.64
CA PHE A 437 21.47 -0.54 -7.66
C PHE A 437 20.49 -1.48 -8.34
N ASN A 438 20.06 -2.53 -7.64
CA ASN A 438 19.14 -3.50 -8.20
C ASN A 438 17.70 -2.96 -8.21
N ASN A 439 17.34 -2.31 -9.29
CA ASN A 439 16.06 -1.60 -9.45
C ASN A 439 14.85 -2.49 -9.22
N VAL A 440 14.86 -3.71 -9.78
CA VAL A 440 13.77 -4.69 -9.67
C VAL A 440 13.67 -5.25 -8.25
N ALA A 441 14.80 -5.59 -7.62
CA ALA A 441 14.80 -6.09 -6.25
C ALA A 441 14.31 -5.03 -5.25
N ILE A 442 14.72 -3.77 -5.42
CA ILE A 442 14.22 -2.64 -4.64
C ILE A 442 12.71 -2.47 -4.84
N GLY A 443 12.24 -2.49 -6.09
CA GLY A 443 10.83 -2.42 -6.43
C GLY A 443 10.02 -3.56 -5.81
N ALA A 444 10.54 -4.78 -5.82
CA ALA A 444 9.90 -5.95 -5.22
C ALA A 444 9.76 -5.81 -3.70
N ARG A 445 10.82 -5.40 -3.00
CA ARG A 445 10.74 -5.10 -1.55
C ARG A 445 9.82 -3.93 -1.23
N TYR A 446 9.81 -2.90 -2.08
CA TYR A 446 8.87 -1.79 -1.96
C TYR A 446 7.42 -2.27 -2.09
N ALA A 447 7.10 -3.04 -3.13
CA ALA A 447 5.78 -3.61 -3.33
C ALA A 447 5.33 -4.48 -2.14
N GLN A 448 6.22 -5.32 -1.61
CA GLN A 448 5.94 -6.14 -0.45
C GLN A 448 5.64 -5.32 0.81
N LYS A 449 6.51 -4.35 1.13
CA LYS A 449 6.42 -3.62 2.41
C LYS A 449 5.43 -2.47 2.36
N LYS A 450 5.38 -1.71 1.26
CA LYS A 450 4.51 -0.53 1.14
C LYS A 450 3.08 -0.89 0.78
N HIS A 451 2.90 -1.89 -0.09
CA HIS A 451 1.60 -2.29 -0.61
C HIS A 451 1.09 -3.63 -0.07
N ASN A 452 1.82 -4.25 0.88
CA ASN A 452 1.45 -5.55 1.46
C ASN A 452 1.19 -6.64 0.41
N LEU A 453 2.07 -6.77 -0.55
CA LEU A 453 1.99 -7.78 -1.59
C LEU A 453 2.96 -8.92 -1.26
N PRO A 454 2.56 -9.96 -0.54
CA PRO A 454 3.48 -10.95 0.01
C PRO A 454 4.19 -11.79 -1.06
N LYS A 455 3.59 -11.99 -2.24
CA LYS A 455 4.11 -12.88 -3.27
C LYS A 455 4.42 -12.12 -4.55
N ILE A 456 5.69 -12.04 -4.89
CA ILE A 456 6.14 -11.33 -6.09
C ILE A 456 6.76 -12.33 -7.07
N LEU A 457 6.35 -12.25 -8.33
CA LEU A 457 7.03 -12.92 -9.44
C LEU A 457 7.99 -11.94 -10.10
N ILE A 458 9.23 -12.36 -10.30
CA ILE A 458 10.23 -11.66 -11.13
C ILE A 458 10.55 -12.55 -12.32
N VAL A 459 10.36 -12.04 -13.53
CA VAL A 459 10.73 -12.69 -14.79
C VAL A 459 11.88 -11.93 -15.40
N ASP A 460 13.02 -12.56 -15.53
CA ASP A 460 14.21 -12.02 -16.15
C ASP A 460 14.45 -12.72 -17.49
N TRP A 461 14.52 -11.96 -18.57
CA TRP A 461 14.86 -12.45 -19.89
C TRP A 461 16.02 -11.69 -20.54
N ASP A 462 16.77 -10.91 -19.76
CA ASP A 462 18.07 -10.43 -20.17
C ASP A 462 18.94 -11.61 -20.63
N VAL A 463 19.87 -11.37 -21.55
CA VAL A 463 20.73 -12.46 -22.04
C VAL A 463 21.69 -12.96 -20.98
N HIS A 464 21.96 -12.14 -19.95
CA HIS A 464 22.80 -12.46 -18.82
C HIS A 464 21.97 -12.92 -17.62
N HIS A 465 22.48 -13.87 -16.84
CA HIS A 465 21.83 -14.26 -15.60
C HIS A 465 21.72 -13.10 -14.60
N GLY A 466 20.54 -12.80 -14.09
CA GLY A 466 20.25 -11.77 -13.08
C GLY A 466 20.72 -12.18 -11.69
N ASN A 467 22.03 -12.41 -11.56
CA ASN A 467 22.66 -12.94 -10.35
C ASN A 467 22.46 -12.06 -9.12
N GLY A 468 22.39 -10.73 -9.28
CA GLY A 468 22.12 -9.81 -8.17
C GLY A 468 20.71 -9.94 -7.62
N THR A 469 19.73 -10.12 -8.51
CA THR A 469 18.34 -10.38 -8.14
C THR A 469 18.22 -11.77 -7.46
N GLN A 470 18.88 -12.79 -8.00
CA GLN A 470 18.91 -14.11 -7.39
C GLN A 470 19.54 -14.09 -5.99
N ASP A 471 20.69 -13.44 -5.82
CA ASP A 471 21.38 -13.31 -4.53
C ASP A 471 20.50 -12.61 -3.47
N ALA A 472 19.84 -11.51 -3.85
CA ALA A 472 18.99 -10.74 -2.96
C ALA A 472 17.82 -11.55 -2.36
N PHE A 473 17.39 -12.61 -3.05
CA PHE A 473 16.21 -13.41 -2.68
C PHE A 473 16.50 -14.92 -2.61
N TYR A 474 17.76 -15.34 -2.52
CA TYR A 474 18.13 -16.76 -2.61
C TYR A 474 17.51 -17.63 -1.53
N ASP A 475 17.32 -17.06 -0.33
CA ASP A 475 16.70 -17.72 0.84
C ASP A 475 15.21 -17.36 1.02
N ASP A 476 14.59 -16.66 0.06
CA ASP A 476 13.26 -16.05 0.21
C ASP A 476 12.21 -16.77 -0.67
N GLY A 477 11.30 -17.52 -0.03
CA GLY A 477 10.18 -18.20 -0.68
C GLY A 477 8.98 -17.29 -1.02
N THR A 478 9.06 -16.00 -0.73
CA THR A 478 8.02 -15.01 -1.09
C THR A 478 8.29 -14.37 -2.45
N ILE A 479 9.45 -14.63 -3.04
CA ILE A 479 9.85 -14.18 -4.37
C ILE A 479 10.11 -15.39 -5.27
N LEU A 480 9.25 -15.60 -6.25
CA LEU A 480 9.51 -16.53 -7.34
C LEU A 480 10.27 -15.79 -8.44
N GLN A 481 11.50 -16.22 -8.71
CA GLN A 481 12.31 -15.71 -9.82
C GLN A 481 12.38 -16.76 -10.90
N PHE A 482 12.08 -16.37 -12.13
CA PHE A 482 12.35 -17.11 -13.35
C PHE A 482 13.37 -16.33 -14.17
N ASP A 483 14.41 -16.98 -14.62
CA ASP A 483 15.52 -16.37 -15.34
C ASP A 483 15.90 -17.24 -16.55
N ILE A 484 15.83 -16.68 -17.76
CA ILE A 484 16.24 -17.35 -18.99
C ILE A 484 17.38 -16.59 -19.62
N HIS A 485 18.56 -17.19 -19.67
CA HIS A 485 19.80 -16.56 -20.07
C HIS A 485 20.69 -17.48 -20.90
N ARG A 486 21.64 -16.87 -21.61
CA ARG A 486 22.68 -17.63 -22.32
C ARG A 486 23.64 -18.28 -21.31
N HIS A 487 23.97 -19.56 -21.54
CA HIS A 487 24.95 -20.26 -20.71
C HIS A 487 25.78 -21.25 -21.58
N PRO A 488 27.10 -21.41 -21.32
CA PRO A 488 27.93 -20.64 -20.40
C PRO A 488 28.18 -19.19 -20.91
N PHE A 489 27.99 -18.23 -20.03
CA PHE A 489 28.17 -16.80 -20.33
C PHE A 489 28.41 -16.01 -19.04
N TYR A 490 28.62 -14.65 -19.16
CA TYR A 490 28.65 -13.77 -18.00
C TYR A 490 27.33 -13.86 -17.20
N PRO A 491 27.33 -13.80 -15.87
CA PRO A 491 28.48 -13.72 -14.96
C PRO A 491 29.05 -15.09 -14.53
N GLY A 492 28.66 -16.19 -15.12
CA GLY A 492 29.14 -17.54 -14.83
C GLY A 492 28.33 -18.31 -13.80
N SER A 493 27.18 -17.78 -13.38
CA SER A 493 26.17 -18.39 -12.51
C SER A 493 24.86 -18.64 -13.27
N GLY A 494 23.83 -19.15 -12.60
CA GLY A 494 22.50 -19.40 -13.18
C GLY A 494 22.37 -20.80 -13.77
N THR A 495 23.06 -21.79 -13.22
CA THR A 495 22.84 -23.18 -13.64
C THR A 495 21.47 -23.68 -13.16
N ALA A 496 20.87 -24.66 -13.85
CA ALA A 496 19.52 -25.16 -13.56
C ALA A 496 19.38 -25.80 -12.17
N ASP A 497 20.47 -26.10 -11.50
CA ASP A 497 20.52 -26.62 -10.13
C ASP A 497 20.59 -25.52 -9.06
N GLU A 498 20.80 -24.27 -9.41
CA GLU A 498 20.70 -23.13 -8.52
C GLU A 498 19.23 -22.77 -8.24
N LYS A 499 18.59 -23.54 -7.32
CA LYS A 499 17.12 -23.49 -7.07
C LYS A 499 16.73 -22.69 -5.82
N GLY A 500 17.67 -21.93 -5.24
CA GLY A 500 17.47 -21.26 -3.96
C GLY A 500 17.87 -22.14 -2.77
N ARG A 501 17.73 -21.61 -1.55
CA ARG A 501 18.13 -22.26 -0.30
C ARG A 501 17.11 -21.96 0.81
N GLY A 502 17.06 -22.81 1.83
CA GLY A 502 16.19 -22.59 2.98
C GLY A 502 14.73 -22.41 2.58
N LYS A 503 14.11 -21.29 2.93
CA LYS A 503 12.72 -20.96 2.53
C LYS A 503 12.59 -20.62 1.04
N GLY A 504 13.68 -20.25 0.39
CA GLY A 504 13.74 -19.94 -1.04
C GLY A 504 13.98 -21.15 -1.95
N LEU A 505 14.16 -22.36 -1.38
CA LEU A 505 14.40 -23.57 -2.17
C LEU A 505 13.18 -23.89 -3.06
N GLY A 506 13.42 -24.01 -4.38
CA GLY A 506 12.38 -24.24 -5.38
C GLY A 506 11.73 -22.94 -5.92
N PHE A 507 12.15 -21.77 -5.42
CA PHE A 507 11.64 -20.48 -5.87
C PHE A 507 12.61 -19.71 -6.80
N LYS A 508 13.67 -20.38 -7.27
CA LYS A 508 14.58 -19.89 -8.31
C LYS A 508 14.54 -20.89 -9.46
N ILE A 509 14.11 -20.43 -10.63
CA ILE A 509 13.96 -21.22 -11.84
C ILE A 509 14.91 -20.65 -12.87
N ASN A 510 16.08 -21.26 -13.02
CA ASN A 510 17.09 -20.90 -14.01
C ASN A 510 16.95 -21.77 -15.25
N VAL A 511 16.89 -21.14 -16.41
CA VAL A 511 16.79 -21.78 -17.73
C VAL A 511 17.97 -21.38 -18.59
N PRO A 512 19.13 -22.04 -18.40
CA PRO A 512 20.31 -21.81 -19.23
C PRO A 512 20.06 -22.32 -20.65
N VAL A 513 20.30 -21.44 -21.65
CA VAL A 513 20.12 -21.75 -23.07
C VAL A 513 21.39 -21.49 -23.87
N PRO A 514 21.67 -22.25 -24.97
CA PRO A 514 22.87 -22.07 -25.76
C PRO A 514 22.82 -20.79 -26.61
N ALA A 515 23.99 -20.27 -26.98
CA ALA A 515 24.12 -19.20 -27.96
C ALA A 515 23.36 -19.51 -29.26
N GLY A 516 22.78 -18.49 -29.90
CA GLY A 516 21.97 -18.63 -31.10
C GLY A 516 20.53 -19.07 -30.85
N SER A 517 20.09 -19.23 -29.59
CA SER A 517 18.68 -19.45 -29.24
C SER A 517 17.81 -18.26 -29.66
N GLY A 518 16.62 -18.53 -30.18
CA GLY A 518 15.67 -17.52 -30.64
C GLY A 518 14.28 -17.74 -30.09
N ASP A 519 13.28 -17.11 -30.69
CA ASP A 519 11.90 -17.03 -30.24
C ASP A 519 11.27 -18.34 -29.77
N ALA A 520 11.49 -19.42 -30.55
CA ALA A 520 10.90 -20.73 -30.22
C ALA A 520 11.41 -21.29 -28.89
N VAL A 521 12.72 -21.10 -28.58
CA VAL A 521 13.35 -21.56 -27.35
C VAL A 521 12.83 -20.74 -26.16
N TYR A 522 12.85 -19.42 -26.26
CA TYR A 522 12.35 -18.51 -25.22
C TYR A 522 10.87 -18.73 -24.93
N ARG A 523 10.03 -18.76 -25.96
CA ARG A 523 8.59 -19.01 -25.79
C ARG A 523 8.33 -20.37 -25.12
N LYS A 524 9.01 -21.43 -25.57
CA LYS A 524 8.88 -22.76 -24.98
C LYS A 524 9.26 -22.75 -23.50
N ALA A 525 10.35 -22.10 -23.13
CA ALA A 525 10.79 -21.99 -21.74
C ALA A 525 9.74 -21.31 -20.86
N LEU A 526 9.16 -20.18 -21.31
CA LEU A 526 8.12 -19.50 -20.56
C LEU A 526 6.84 -20.33 -20.44
N GLU A 527 6.40 -20.99 -21.51
CA GLU A 527 5.18 -21.83 -21.49
C GLU A 527 5.34 -23.08 -20.61
N GLU A 528 6.49 -23.77 -20.68
CA GLU A 528 6.67 -25.05 -20.02
C GLU A 528 7.28 -24.94 -18.62
N GLN A 529 8.16 -23.95 -18.36
CA GLN A 529 8.90 -23.87 -17.11
C GLN A 529 8.48 -22.69 -16.20
N LEU A 530 7.93 -21.60 -16.77
CA LEU A 530 7.42 -20.47 -15.98
C LEU A 530 5.93 -20.59 -15.65
N LYS A 531 5.09 -20.81 -16.66
CA LYS A 531 3.62 -20.61 -16.55
C LYS A 531 2.97 -21.45 -15.47
N GLY A 532 3.29 -22.75 -15.42
CA GLY A 532 2.78 -23.68 -14.41
C GLY A 532 3.18 -23.28 -12.97
N PRO A 533 4.47 -23.16 -12.67
CA PRO A 533 4.95 -22.72 -11.36
C PRO A 533 4.41 -21.34 -10.95
N ALA A 534 4.36 -20.37 -11.85
CA ALA A 534 3.86 -19.02 -11.56
C ALA A 534 2.37 -19.04 -11.20
N LEU A 535 1.54 -19.77 -11.94
CA LEU A 535 0.11 -19.93 -11.63
C LEU A 535 -0.13 -20.65 -10.30
N ALA A 536 0.73 -21.64 -9.96
CA ALA A 536 0.69 -22.31 -8.66
C ALA A 536 1.15 -21.40 -7.52
N PHE A 537 2.15 -20.56 -7.76
CA PHE A 537 2.66 -19.58 -6.81
C PHE A 537 1.64 -18.49 -6.50
N LYS A 538 0.82 -18.08 -7.48
CA LYS A 538 -0.20 -17.01 -7.40
C LYS A 538 0.41 -15.69 -6.94
N PRO A 539 1.23 -15.04 -7.76
CA PRO A 539 1.83 -13.76 -7.42
C PRO A 539 0.78 -12.67 -7.24
N ASP A 540 1.05 -11.74 -6.32
CA ASP A 540 0.25 -10.52 -6.11
C ASP A 540 0.67 -9.38 -7.04
N PHE A 541 1.89 -9.49 -7.59
CA PHE A 541 2.50 -8.53 -8.51
C PHE A 541 3.59 -9.20 -9.35
N VAL A 542 3.80 -8.70 -10.57
CA VAL A 542 4.82 -9.20 -11.49
C VAL A 542 5.81 -8.10 -11.84
N PHE A 543 7.09 -8.38 -11.71
CA PHE A 543 8.16 -7.59 -12.29
C PHE A 543 8.77 -8.31 -13.48
N ILE A 544 9.24 -7.53 -14.45
CA ILE A 544 10.03 -8.03 -15.57
C ILE A 544 11.36 -7.29 -15.57
N SER A 545 12.48 -7.99 -15.36
CA SER A 545 13.80 -7.53 -15.76
C SER A 545 13.88 -7.66 -17.28
N ALA A 546 13.59 -6.55 -17.96
CA ALA A 546 13.40 -6.51 -19.40
C ALA A 546 14.70 -6.11 -20.11
N GLY A 547 15.61 -7.08 -20.22
CA GLY A 547 16.77 -6.97 -21.12
C GLY A 547 16.35 -7.24 -22.56
N PHE A 548 16.99 -6.54 -23.50
CA PHE A 548 16.76 -6.70 -24.93
C PHE A 548 18.03 -7.07 -25.68
N ASP A 549 19.03 -7.52 -24.98
CA ASP A 549 20.32 -7.97 -25.50
C ASP A 549 20.33 -9.43 -25.99
N ALA A 550 19.26 -10.20 -25.76
CA ALA A 550 19.00 -11.45 -26.47
C ALA A 550 18.50 -11.21 -27.92
N ALA A 551 18.34 -9.95 -28.33
CA ALA A 551 17.88 -9.62 -29.68
C ALA A 551 18.86 -10.07 -30.78
N ALA A 552 18.31 -10.43 -31.92
CA ALA A 552 19.11 -10.71 -33.12
C ALA A 552 19.86 -9.44 -33.54
N GLY A 553 21.19 -9.52 -33.62
CA GLY A 553 22.05 -8.38 -33.95
C GLY A 553 22.67 -7.66 -32.76
N ASP A 554 22.28 -7.98 -31.53
CA ASP A 554 22.92 -7.40 -30.35
C ASP A 554 24.42 -7.79 -30.29
N PRO A 555 25.32 -6.80 -30.04
CA PRO A 555 26.77 -7.04 -30.08
C PRO A 555 27.27 -7.91 -28.93
N LEU A 556 26.53 -8.07 -27.84
CA LEU A 556 26.94 -8.83 -26.67
C LEU A 556 26.21 -10.17 -26.56
N GLY A 557 24.93 -10.24 -26.93
CA GLY A 557 24.08 -11.38 -26.62
C GLY A 557 24.36 -12.63 -27.46
N ALA A 558 24.66 -12.47 -28.76
CA ALA A 558 24.79 -13.54 -29.74
C ALA A 558 23.59 -14.50 -29.77
N MET A 559 22.40 -13.97 -29.55
CA MET A 559 21.10 -14.67 -29.60
C MET A 559 20.29 -14.25 -30.83
N LYS A 560 19.06 -14.79 -30.99
CA LYS A 560 18.25 -14.55 -32.18
C LYS A 560 16.79 -14.26 -31.86
N VAL A 561 16.53 -13.62 -30.71
CA VAL A 561 15.17 -13.19 -30.35
C VAL A 561 14.76 -12.00 -31.22
N THR A 562 13.58 -12.07 -31.81
CA THR A 562 13.04 -10.98 -32.64
C THR A 562 12.15 -10.05 -31.80
N PRO A 563 11.79 -8.85 -32.29
CA PRO A 563 10.79 -8.01 -31.64
C PRO A 563 9.46 -8.74 -31.40
N GLU A 564 9.04 -9.59 -32.35
CA GLU A 564 7.85 -10.45 -32.22
C GLU A 564 8.00 -11.51 -31.13
N GLY A 565 9.23 -12.02 -30.92
CA GLY A 565 9.59 -12.92 -29.82
C GLY A 565 9.39 -12.25 -28.46
N TYR A 566 9.90 -11.01 -28.29
CA TYR A 566 9.66 -10.22 -27.06
C TYR A 566 8.18 -9.93 -26.82
N ALA A 567 7.42 -9.59 -27.87
CA ALA A 567 5.97 -9.42 -27.75
C ALA A 567 5.27 -10.73 -27.32
N ALA A 568 5.70 -11.88 -27.85
CA ALA A 568 5.14 -13.19 -27.47
C ALA A 568 5.44 -13.53 -26.00
N MET A 569 6.68 -13.30 -25.52
CA MET A 569 7.04 -13.48 -24.11
C MET A 569 6.21 -12.57 -23.20
N THR A 570 6.05 -11.31 -23.57
CA THR A 570 5.22 -10.34 -22.86
C THR A 570 3.78 -10.81 -22.71
N ARG A 571 3.16 -11.35 -23.77
CA ARG A 571 1.79 -11.90 -23.70
C ARG A 571 1.68 -13.08 -22.73
N ILE A 572 2.69 -13.97 -22.68
CA ILE A 572 2.70 -15.08 -21.73
C ILE A 572 2.74 -14.56 -20.28
N VAL A 573 3.61 -13.57 -20.00
CA VAL A 573 3.70 -12.97 -18.65
C VAL A 573 2.41 -12.22 -18.31
N ARG A 574 1.79 -11.52 -19.28
CA ARG A 574 0.48 -10.89 -19.08
C ARG A 574 -0.60 -11.90 -18.72
N GLN A 575 -0.69 -13.04 -19.41
CA GLN A 575 -1.66 -14.09 -19.08
C GLN A 575 -1.51 -14.59 -17.64
N ILE A 576 -0.27 -14.71 -17.14
CA ILE A 576 0.01 -15.05 -15.75
C ILE A 576 -0.48 -13.95 -14.81
N ALA A 577 -0.15 -12.69 -15.11
CA ALA A 577 -0.54 -11.55 -14.30
C ALA A 577 -2.06 -11.31 -14.31
N ASP A 578 -2.72 -11.43 -15.45
CA ASP A 578 -4.18 -11.31 -15.58
C ASP A 578 -4.89 -12.38 -14.74
N SER A 579 -4.36 -13.62 -14.75
CA SER A 579 -4.93 -14.74 -13.99
C SER A 579 -4.66 -14.66 -12.48
N SER A 580 -3.58 -13.99 -12.04
CA SER A 580 -3.10 -14.03 -10.65
C SER A 580 -3.24 -12.70 -9.93
N CYS A 581 -2.96 -11.57 -10.60
CA CYS A 581 -2.83 -10.26 -9.97
C CYS A 581 -3.42 -9.11 -10.79
N GLN A 582 -4.49 -9.36 -11.57
CA GLN A 582 -5.25 -8.31 -12.28
C GLN A 582 -4.41 -7.52 -13.31
N GLY A 583 -3.42 -8.18 -13.92
CA GLY A 583 -2.55 -7.55 -14.91
C GLY A 583 -1.50 -6.61 -14.32
N ARG A 584 -1.24 -6.63 -13.01
CA ARG A 584 -0.23 -5.77 -12.37
C ARG A 584 1.18 -6.17 -12.78
N ILE A 585 1.75 -5.40 -13.68
CA ILE A 585 3.11 -5.62 -14.19
C ILE A 585 3.88 -4.31 -14.16
N VAL A 586 5.13 -4.35 -13.71
CA VAL A 586 6.14 -3.33 -13.95
C VAL A 586 7.33 -3.97 -14.64
N ALA A 587 7.59 -3.58 -15.88
CA ALA A 587 8.76 -3.98 -16.63
C ALA A 587 9.84 -2.91 -16.51
N VAL A 588 11.09 -3.32 -16.29
CA VAL A 588 12.23 -2.46 -16.03
C VAL A 588 13.33 -2.76 -17.04
N LEU A 589 13.80 -1.74 -17.74
CA LEU A 589 14.87 -1.88 -18.72
C LEU A 589 16.16 -2.35 -18.06
N GLU A 590 16.76 -3.41 -18.59
CA GLU A 590 18.09 -3.89 -18.25
C GLU A 590 19.03 -3.75 -19.46
N GLY A 591 19.54 -4.83 -20.04
CA GLY A 591 20.42 -4.81 -21.22
C GLY A 591 19.73 -4.49 -22.55
N GLY A 592 20.53 -4.56 -23.63
CA GLY A 592 20.15 -4.23 -25.00
C GLY A 592 21.04 -3.12 -25.58
N TYR A 593 21.92 -3.47 -26.52
CA TYR A 593 23.06 -2.63 -26.93
C TYR A 593 23.11 -2.35 -28.43
N ASP A 594 22.37 -3.07 -29.27
CA ASP A 594 22.03 -2.65 -30.61
C ASP A 594 20.88 -1.64 -30.57
N LEU A 595 21.16 -0.36 -30.84
CA LEU A 595 20.21 0.74 -30.62
C LEU A 595 18.90 0.58 -31.41
N ASP A 596 18.96 0.10 -32.64
CA ASP A 596 17.76 -0.10 -33.47
C ASP A 596 16.99 -1.35 -33.03
N GLY A 597 17.68 -2.48 -32.80
CA GLY A 597 17.10 -3.70 -32.28
C GLY A 597 16.45 -3.51 -30.91
N LEU A 598 17.11 -2.80 -29.99
CA LEU A 598 16.58 -2.39 -28.69
C LEU A 598 15.29 -1.59 -28.85
N ALA A 599 15.32 -0.53 -29.66
CA ALA A 599 14.18 0.37 -29.82
C ALA A 599 12.95 -0.35 -30.42
N ARG A 600 13.16 -1.23 -31.41
CA ARG A 600 12.08 -2.05 -32.00
C ARG A 600 11.56 -3.10 -31.02
N SER A 601 12.43 -3.72 -30.23
CA SER A 601 12.03 -4.73 -29.27
C SER A 601 11.24 -4.13 -28.10
N VAL A 602 11.64 -2.94 -27.62
CA VAL A 602 10.88 -2.17 -26.62
C VAL A 602 9.51 -1.74 -27.16
N GLU A 603 9.45 -1.28 -28.42
CA GLU A 603 8.18 -0.94 -29.08
C GLU A 603 7.23 -2.16 -29.13
N ALA A 604 7.73 -3.32 -29.52
CA ALA A 604 6.95 -4.55 -29.60
C ALA A 604 6.49 -5.03 -28.22
N HIS A 605 7.36 -4.95 -27.21
CA HIS A 605 7.02 -5.22 -25.80
C HIS A 605 5.92 -4.31 -25.29
N LEU A 606 6.04 -3.00 -25.51
CA LEU A 606 5.04 -2.02 -25.10
C LEU A 606 3.70 -2.24 -25.79
N LYS A 607 3.69 -2.50 -27.10
CA LYS A 607 2.46 -2.85 -27.83
C LYS A 607 1.78 -4.06 -27.21
N ALA A 608 2.54 -5.10 -26.84
CA ALA A 608 2.00 -6.29 -26.19
C ALA A 608 1.51 -5.99 -24.76
N LEU A 609 2.14 -5.09 -23.99
CA LEU A 609 1.64 -4.62 -22.68
C LEU A 609 0.33 -3.85 -22.80
N MET A 610 0.12 -3.11 -23.90
CA MET A 610 -1.06 -2.27 -24.15
C MET A 610 -2.26 -3.04 -24.71
N GLU A 611 -2.07 -4.25 -25.17
CA GLU A 611 -3.19 -5.09 -25.66
C GLU A 611 -4.30 -5.18 -24.58
N PRO A 612 -5.58 -5.22 -24.95
CA PRO A 612 -6.71 -5.27 -24.02
C PRO A 612 -6.71 -6.51 -23.13
#